data_740c0b848ecbb481e8fff9a543b77380
#
_entry.id   740c0b848ecbb481e8fff9a543b77380
#
_cell.length_a   1.000
_cell.length_b   1.000
_cell.length_c   1.000
_cell.angle_alpha   90.00
_cell.angle_beta   90.00
_cell.angle_gamma   90.00
#
_symmetry.space_group_name_H-M   'P 1'
#
loop_
_entity.id
_entity.type
_entity.pdbx_description
1 polymer ?
#
loop_
_entity_poly.entity_id
_entity_poly.type
_entity_poly.pdbx_seq_one_letter_code
_entity_poly.pdbx_strand_id
1 'polypeptide(L)'
;MERENVLIPQADLDRQREFEEKIRGLFAAREAHPAACVDTFGCQQNVADGQKLMGMLEASGFTLTQDPKEADLVLLNTCAIREHAEDRVFGNLGALTHTKKENPEQVICLCGCMAQEPRVSERIKKSYPHVNLVFGPHALWKFPELLWQVYESRRRVFSVQDEHGTIAEGIPVVREKGVKAWVSIMYGCNNFCSYCIVPYVRGRERSRDPQAVLAEVRQLVEAGYKDITLLGQNVNSYGNDLDLDYHFPDLLADIDRIPGEYLIRFMSSHPKDATPRLFDVMAASSHVAKQLHLPFQSGNDRVLKEMNRRYTRQQYLDLVNYAKRVMPGLVLTSDVIIGFPGETEAEAMDTVSLVEEVGFDALFTFIYSPRPGTKAAAMPDPATRAEKQKWFDRLLEVQNNMSAKLHAAYVGKTVRVLVDGESDDPEYPLTSRTEGNRLVRLKGDKALIGQFADVAVTGSNTWALYGEAV
;
A
#
# COMPACT_ATOMS: atom_id res chain seq x y z
N MET A 1 -10.01 -9.22 22.32
CA MET A 1 -8.57 -9.21 22.70
C MET A 1 -8.36 -7.92 23.46
N GLU A 2 -7.93 -7.96 24.67
CA GLU A 2 -7.70 -6.74 25.45
C GLU A 2 -6.61 -5.91 24.77
N ARG A 3 -6.82 -4.61 24.62
CA ARG A 3 -5.94 -3.70 23.87
C ARG A 3 -4.53 -3.62 24.46
N GLU A 4 -4.36 -3.86 25.75
CA GLU A 4 -3.06 -3.89 26.43
C GLU A 4 -2.07 -4.90 25.79
N ASN A 5 -2.59 -5.93 25.13
CA ASN A 5 -1.78 -6.94 24.44
C ASN A 5 -1.43 -6.61 22.96
N VAL A 6 -1.88 -5.46 22.46
CA VAL A 6 -1.66 -5.05 21.06
C VAL A 6 -0.45 -4.12 20.92
N LEU A 7 -0.21 -3.24 21.90
CA LEU A 7 0.93 -2.33 21.90
C LEU A 7 2.19 -3.02 22.40
N ILE A 8 3.28 -2.88 21.68
CA ILE A 8 4.59 -3.34 22.14
C ILE A 8 5.05 -2.43 23.27
N PRO A 9 5.40 -2.99 24.45
CA PRO A 9 5.91 -2.22 25.57
C PRO A 9 7.19 -1.46 25.21
N GLN A 10 7.38 -0.27 25.79
CA GLN A 10 8.57 0.55 25.53
C GLN A 10 9.88 -0.19 25.87
N ALA A 11 9.87 -1.00 26.92
CA ALA A 11 11.04 -1.80 27.32
C ALA A 11 11.47 -2.81 26.24
N ASP A 12 10.51 -3.36 25.47
CA ASP A 12 10.82 -4.27 24.38
C ASP A 12 11.40 -3.51 23.17
N LEU A 13 10.92 -2.28 22.91
CA LEU A 13 11.49 -1.41 21.88
C LEU A 13 12.90 -0.94 22.27
N ASP A 14 13.13 -0.59 23.54
CA ASP A 14 14.45 -0.22 24.04
C ASP A 14 15.43 -1.39 23.91
N ARG A 15 14.97 -2.60 24.16
CA ARG A 15 15.77 -3.82 23.89
C ARG A 15 16.15 -3.96 22.41
N GLN A 16 15.28 -3.56 21.47
CA GLN A 16 15.64 -3.58 20.04
C GLN A 16 16.78 -2.59 19.75
N ARG A 17 16.78 -1.42 20.40
CA ARG A 17 17.88 -0.44 20.29
C ARG A 17 19.22 -1.01 20.83
N GLU A 18 19.18 -1.82 21.89
CA GLU A 18 20.37 -2.53 22.36
C GLU A 18 20.92 -3.50 21.29
N PHE A 19 20.04 -4.17 20.52
CA PHE A 19 20.49 -5.02 19.42
C PHE A 19 21.04 -4.22 18.24
N GLU A 20 20.47 -3.05 17.91
CA GLU A 20 21.03 -2.13 16.92
C GLU A 20 22.45 -1.69 17.33
N GLU A 21 22.67 -1.37 18.60
CA GLU A 21 24.01 -1.01 19.14
C GLU A 21 24.99 -2.19 19.08
N LYS A 22 24.55 -3.41 19.40
CA LYS A 22 25.38 -4.62 19.30
C LYS A 22 25.84 -4.88 17.86
N ILE A 23 24.92 -4.73 16.88
CA ILE A 23 25.24 -4.90 15.46
C ILE A 23 26.25 -3.82 15.03
N ARG A 24 26.02 -2.57 15.39
CA ARG A 24 26.96 -1.46 15.12
C ARG A 24 28.33 -1.71 15.71
N GLY A 25 28.38 -2.17 16.97
CA GLY A 25 29.62 -2.53 17.66
C GLY A 25 30.35 -3.70 16.99
N LEU A 26 29.64 -4.69 16.44
CA LEU A 26 30.22 -5.82 15.71
C LEU A 26 30.98 -5.33 14.47
N PHE A 27 30.42 -4.41 13.69
CA PHE A 27 31.05 -3.87 12.50
C PHE A 27 32.17 -2.88 12.84
N ALA A 28 32.01 -2.05 13.86
CA ALA A 28 33.04 -1.16 14.34
C ALA A 28 34.31 -1.92 14.80
N ALA A 29 34.12 -3.06 15.49
CA ALA A 29 35.23 -3.92 15.91
C ALA A 29 35.98 -4.58 14.74
N ARG A 30 35.37 -4.63 13.56
CA ARG A 30 35.96 -5.15 12.32
C ARG A 30 36.50 -4.05 11.41
N GLU A 31 36.40 -2.80 11.81
CA GLU A 31 36.69 -1.61 10.95
C GLU A 31 35.91 -1.65 9.62
N ALA A 32 34.68 -2.21 9.64
CA ALA A 32 33.86 -2.41 8.46
C ALA A 32 32.73 -1.38 8.41
N HIS A 33 32.40 -0.94 7.19
CA HIS A 33 31.28 -0.05 6.88
C HIS A 33 30.23 -0.84 6.06
N PRO A 34 29.31 -1.54 6.73
CA PRO A 34 28.38 -2.43 6.04
C PRO A 34 27.37 -1.66 5.18
N ALA A 35 27.03 -2.23 4.03
CA ALA A 35 25.98 -1.73 3.14
C ALA A 35 24.78 -2.66 3.15
N ALA A 36 23.56 -2.09 3.03
CA ALA A 36 22.32 -2.84 2.94
C ALA A 36 21.49 -2.41 1.73
N CYS A 37 20.97 -3.40 1.00
CA CYS A 37 20.01 -3.22 -0.09
C CYS A 37 18.63 -3.70 0.36
N VAL A 38 17.62 -2.83 0.29
CA VAL A 38 16.24 -3.16 0.65
C VAL A 38 15.37 -3.05 -0.60
N ASP A 39 14.92 -4.20 -1.11
CA ASP A 39 14.00 -4.29 -2.23
C ASP A 39 12.58 -4.51 -1.71
N THR A 40 11.64 -3.63 -2.08
CA THR A 40 10.24 -3.74 -1.68
C THR A 40 9.33 -4.07 -2.86
N PHE A 41 8.61 -5.18 -2.73
CA PHE A 41 7.62 -5.64 -3.69
C PHE A 41 6.22 -5.50 -3.12
N GLY A 42 5.29 -4.96 -3.91
CA GLY A 42 3.87 -5.02 -3.55
C GLY A 42 3.16 -3.69 -3.37
N CYS A 43 2.44 -3.54 -2.27
CA CYS A 43 1.57 -2.40 -2.01
C CYS A 43 2.27 -1.29 -1.21
N GLN A 44 1.61 -0.13 -1.09
CA GLN A 44 2.11 1.02 -0.32
C GLN A 44 2.38 0.69 1.15
N GLN A 45 1.60 -0.24 1.76
CA GLN A 45 1.89 -0.70 3.12
C GLN A 45 3.25 -1.40 3.19
N ASN A 46 3.64 -2.19 2.16
CA ASN A 46 4.98 -2.77 2.13
C ASN A 46 6.06 -1.70 1.96
N VAL A 47 5.79 -0.63 1.21
CA VAL A 47 6.72 0.50 1.11
C VAL A 47 6.93 1.15 2.49
N ALA A 48 5.85 1.43 3.22
CA ALA A 48 5.95 1.96 4.58
C ALA A 48 6.69 1.00 5.54
N ASP A 49 6.45 -0.30 5.42
CA ASP A 49 7.17 -1.33 6.19
C ASP A 49 8.66 -1.35 5.80
N GLY A 50 8.99 -1.23 4.50
CA GLY A 50 10.36 -1.13 3.99
C GLY A 50 11.11 0.09 4.53
N GLN A 51 10.45 1.25 4.62
CA GLN A 51 11.01 2.47 5.19
C GLN A 51 11.39 2.31 6.68
N LYS A 52 10.60 1.53 7.44
CA LYS A 52 10.95 1.17 8.83
C LYS A 52 12.16 0.24 8.88
N LEU A 53 12.21 -0.76 7.99
CA LEU A 53 13.36 -1.67 7.90
C LEU A 53 14.65 -0.93 7.54
N MET A 54 14.59 0.02 6.62
CA MET A 54 15.71 0.90 6.28
C MET A 54 16.15 1.73 7.49
N GLY A 55 15.20 2.29 8.25
CA GLY A 55 15.50 3.05 9.47
C GLY A 55 16.23 2.23 10.53
N MET A 56 15.79 0.99 10.78
CA MET A 56 16.47 0.07 11.71
C MET A 56 17.85 -0.36 11.21
N LEU A 57 18.04 -0.49 9.89
CA LEU A 57 19.35 -0.80 9.31
C LEU A 57 20.33 0.39 9.48
N GLU A 58 19.90 1.63 9.21
CA GLU A 58 20.72 2.80 9.46
C GLU A 58 21.06 2.96 10.96
N ALA A 59 20.07 2.72 11.84
CA ALA A 59 20.29 2.71 13.29
C ALA A 59 21.30 1.63 13.71
N SER A 60 21.35 0.51 12.99
CA SER A 60 22.34 -0.57 13.18
C SER A 60 23.71 -0.29 12.55
N GLY A 61 23.90 0.85 11.87
CA GLY A 61 25.18 1.27 11.29
C GLY A 61 25.39 0.87 9.82
N PHE A 62 24.35 0.44 9.11
CA PHE A 62 24.42 0.19 7.67
C PHE A 62 24.26 1.48 6.87
N THR A 63 24.96 1.57 5.76
CA THR A 63 24.65 2.50 4.67
C THR A 63 23.72 1.85 3.68
N LEU A 64 22.79 2.63 3.09
CA LEU A 64 21.85 2.07 2.11
C LEU A 64 22.43 2.13 0.70
N THR A 65 22.30 1.04 -0.05
CA THR A 65 22.68 0.95 -1.47
C THR A 65 21.51 0.40 -2.31
N GLN A 66 21.53 0.68 -3.61
CA GLN A 66 20.58 0.11 -4.57
C GLN A 66 21.13 -1.14 -5.27
N ASP A 67 22.44 -1.41 -5.16
CA ASP A 67 23.07 -2.57 -5.80
C ASP A 67 23.21 -3.74 -4.79
N PRO A 68 22.52 -4.85 -4.99
CA PRO A 68 22.64 -6.02 -4.12
C PRO A 68 24.02 -6.68 -4.15
N LYS A 69 24.87 -6.37 -5.15
CA LYS A 69 26.26 -6.88 -5.21
C LYS A 69 27.20 -6.16 -4.25
N GLU A 70 26.92 -4.88 -4.00
CA GLU A 70 27.70 -4.06 -3.06
C GLU A 70 27.21 -4.22 -1.61
N ALA A 71 26.07 -4.90 -1.42
CA ALA A 71 25.44 -5.02 -0.12
C ALA A 71 25.96 -6.20 0.69
N ASP A 72 26.27 -5.96 1.98
CA ASP A 72 26.52 -6.99 2.98
C ASP A 72 25.24 -7.63 3.50
N LEU A 73 24.11 -6.92 3.35
CA LEU A 73 22.78 -7.40 3.66
C LEU A 73 21.82 -7.07 2.53
N VAL A 74 21.11 -8.08 2.00
CA VAL A 74 20.02 -7.90 1.04
C VAL A 74 18.71 -8.33 1.68
N LEU A 75 17.74 -7.43 1.74
CA LEU A 75 16.42 -7.68 2.31
C LEU A 75 15.33 -7.52 1.25
N LEU A 76 14.60 -8.61 0.99
CA LEU A 76 13.43 -8.60 0.10
C LEU A 76 12.15 -8.50 0.93
N ASN A 77 11.48 -7.36 0.88
CA ASN A 77 10.18 -7.13 1.53
C ASN A 77 9.05 -7.43 0.56
N THR A 78 8.20 -8.42 0.87
CA THR A 78 7.41 -9.14 -0.10
C THR A 78 5.90 -9.10 0.15
N CYS A 79 5.12 -9.23 -0.93
CA CYS A 79 3.66 -9.15 -0.94
C CYS A 79 3.02 -10.51 -1.27
N ALA A 80 1.92 -10.86 -0.59
CA ALA A 80 1.13 -12.07 -0.85
C ALA A 80 -0.06 -11.85 -1.81
N ILE A 81 -0.33 -10.60 -2.22
CA ILE A 81 -1.55 -10.26 -2.95
C ILE A 81 -1.40 -10.47 -4.47
N ARG A 82 -0.18 -10.36 -5.03
CA ARG A 82 0.06 -10.40 -6.47
C ARG A 82 0.85 -11.64 -6.86
N GLU A 83 0.28 -12.49 -7.74
CA GLU A 83 0.92 -13.73 -8.22
C GLU A 83 2.29 -13.49 -8.87
N HIS A 84 2.35 -12.54 -9.80
CA HIS A 84 3.61 -12.18 -10.45
C HIS A 84 4.68 -11.62 -9.49
N ALA A 85 4.28 -11.10 -8.32
CA ALA A 85 5.24 -10.69 -7.30
C ALA A 85 5.93 -11.89 -6.66
N GLU A 86 5.24 -13.00 -6.46
CA GLU A 86 5.81 -14.23 -5.89
C GLU A 86 6.88 -14.82 -6.81
N ASP A 87 6.57 -14.99 -8.10
CA ASP A 87 7.52 -15.52 -9.09
C ASP A 87 8.76 -14.64 -9.20
N ARG A 88 8.56 -13.31 -9.22
CA ARG A 88 9.66 -12.35 -9.27
C ARG A 88 10.56 -12.44 -8.03
N VAL A 89 9.97 -12.59 -6.85
CA VAL A 89 10.72 -12.74 -5.59
C VAL A 89 11.56 -14.02 -5.61
N PHE A 90 10.98 -15.15 -6.03
CA PHE A 90 11.73 -16.41 -6.14
C PHE A 90 12.83 -16.33 -7.20
N GLY A 91 12.61 -15.63 -8.32
CA GLY A 91 13.63 -15.36 -9.31
C GLY A 91 14.79 -14.53 -8.73
N ASN A 92 14.49 -13.47 -8.00
CA ASN A 92 15.50 -12.63 -7.34
C ASN A 92 16.25 -13.42 -6.27
N LEU A 93 15.58 -14.24 -5.44
CA LEU A 93 16.25 -15.12 -4.49
C LEU A 93 17.20 -16.10 -5.17
N GLY A 94 16.83 -16.63 -6.35
CA GLY A 94 17.69 -17.46 -7.16
C GLY A 94 18.95 -16.73 -7.63
N ALA A 95 18.78 -15.48 -8.11
CA ALA A 95 19.89 -14.63 -8.57
C ALA A 95 20.88 -14.29 -7.44
N LEU A 96 20.39 -14.07 -6.22
CA LEU A 96 21.23 -13.78 -5.05
C LEU A 96 22.17 -14.95 -4.65
N THR A 97 21.98 -16.14 -5.21
CA THR A 97 22.95 -17.23 -5.07
C THR A 97 24.32 -16.84 -5.64
N HIS A 98 24.38 -16.01 -6.67
CA HIS A 98 25.63 -15.55 -7.28
C HIS A 98 26.33 -14.55 -6.36
N THR A 99 25.62 -13.53 -5.87
CA THR A 99 26.21 -12.54 -4.95
C THR A 99 26.68 -13.19 -3.64
N LYS A 100 25.93 -14.19 -3.14
CA LYS A 100 26.31 -14.96 -1.96
C LYS A 100 27.55 -15.82 -2.18
N LYS A 101 27.86 -16.26 -3.41
CA LYS A 101 29.11 -16.97 -3.72
C LYS A 101 30.30 -16.01 -3.76
N GLU A 102 30.11 -14.79 -4.26
CA GLU A 102 31.13 -13.73 -4.30
C GLU A 102 31.39 -13.16 -2.91
N ASN A 103 30.35 -12.95 -2.10
CA ASN A 103 30.42 -12.52 -0.71
C ASN A 103 29.75 -13.58 0.21
N PRO A 104 30.49 -14.60 0.71
CA PRO A 104 29.94 -15.65 1.58
C PRO A 104 29.36 -15.13 2.90
N GLU A 105 29.81 -13.97 3.39
CA GLU A 105 29.29 -13.35 4.62
C GLU A 105 28.01 -12.52 4.38
N GLN A 106 27.61 -12.26 3.13
CA GLN A 106 26.40 -11.52 2.80
C GLN A 106 25.18 -12.14 3.49
N VAL A 107 24.37 -11.37 4.18
CA VAL A 107 23.13 -11.81 4.81
C VAL A 107 21.96 -11.57 3.86
N ILE A 108 21.20 -12.62 3.55
CA ILE A 108 20.02 -12.55 2.69
C ILE A 108 18.78 -12.75 3.55
N CYS A 109 17.88 -11.76 3.54
CA CYS A 109 16.65 -11.70 4.31
C CYS A 109 15.41 -11.72 3.40
N LEU A 110 14.37 -12.43 3.81
CA LEU A 110 13.04 -12.35 3.22
C LEU A 110 12.04 -11.96 4.29
N CYS A 111 11.22 -10.95 4.03
CA CYS A 111 10.18 -10.55 4.96
C CYS A 111 8.87 -10.14 4.26
N GLY A 112 7.90 -9.69 5.04
CA GLY A 112 6.61 -9.21 4.56
C GLY A 112 5.53 -10.29 4.47
N CYS A 113 4.41 -9.94 3.79
CA CYS A 113 3.21 -10.79 3.78
C CYS A 113 3.45 -12.18 3.17
N MET A 114 4.27 -12.28 2.12
CA MET A 114 4.58 -13.57 1.48
C MET A 114 5.38 -14.48 2.41
N ALA A 115 6.31 -13.91 3.20
CA ALA A 115 7.11 -14.66 4.16
C ALA A 115 6.26 -15.29 5.29
N GLN A 116 5.10 -14.68 5.60
CA GLN A 116 4.16 -15.18 6.61
C GLN A 116 3.41 -16.43 6.16
N GLU A 117 3.36 -16.75 4.86
CA GLU A 117 2.70 -17.95 4.38
C GLU A 117 3.52 -19.22 4.69
N PRO A 118 2.96 -20.23 5.41
CA PRO A 118 3.70 -21.43 5.77
C PRO A 118 4.34 -22.16 4.58
N ARG A 119 3.61 -22.25 3.45
CA ARG A 119 4.11 -22.91 2.21
C ARG A 119 5.36 -22.23 1.66
N VAL A 120 5.44 -20.89 1.75
CA VAL A 120 6.58 -20.11 1.29
C VAL A 120 7.78 -20.34 2.21
N SER A 121 7.58 -20.24 3.52
CA SER A 121 8.60 -20.49 4.52
C SER A 121 9.20 -21.91 4.36
N GLU A 122 8.36 -22.94 4.16
CA GLU A 122 8.82 -24.32 3.91
C GLU A 122 9.59 -24.47 2.59
N ARG A 123 9.12 -23.81 1.52
CA ARG A 123 9.84 -23.79 0.23
C ARG A 123 11.22 -23.17 0.38
N ILE A 124 11.34 -22.06 1.13
CA ILE A 124 12.63 -21.41 1.38
C ILE A 124 13.55 -22.28 2.21
N LYS A 125 13.03 -22.94 3.26
CA LYS A 125 13.82 -23.88 4.06
C LYS A 125 14.46 -24.96 3.21
N LYS A 126 13.73 -25.53 2.25
CA LYS A 126 14.15 -26.66 1.41
C LYS A 126 15.01 -26.23 0.21
N SER A 127 14.63 -25.16 -0.48
CA SER A 127 15.16 -24.87 -1.82
C SER A 127 16.08 -23.65 -1.88
N TYR A 128 16.15 -22.83 -0.82
CA TYR A 128 16.96 -21.60 -0.79
C TYR A 128 17.86 -21.57 0.45
N PRO A 129 18.88 -22.47 0.53
CA PRO A 129 19.74 -22.59 1.72
C PRO A 129 20.59 -21.35 2.00
N HIS A 130 20.78 -20.47 1.03
CA HIS A 130 21.51 -19.22 1.13
C HIS A 130 20.71 -18.08 1.81
N VAL A 131 19.39 -18.23 2.01
CA VAL A 131 18.58 -17.26 2.76
C VAL A 131 18.83 -17.47 4.25
N ASN A 132 19.27 -16.41 4.93
CA ASN A 132 19.68 -16.43 6.34
C ASN A 132 18.54 -16.12 7.31
N LEU A 133 17.65 -15.17 6.93
CA LEU A 133 16.56 -14.71 7.80
C LEU A 133 15.24 -14.66 7.05
N VAL A 134 14.19 -15.24 7.64
CA VAL A 134 12.81 -15.15 7.13
C VAL A 134 11.88 -14.74 8.27
N PHE A 135 11.12 -13.65 8.09
CA PHE A 135 10.17 -13.19 9.11
C PHE A 135 8.92 -12.55 8.50
N GLY A 136 7.81 -12.72 9.21
CA GLY A 136 6.52 -12.15 8.83
C GLY A 136 6.35 -10.69 9.27
N PRO A 137 5.25 -10.01 8.84
CA PRO A 137 4.98 -8.61 9.18
C PRO A 137 4.78 -8.40 10.69
N HIS A 138 4.38 -9.41 11.44
CA HIS A 138 4.20 -9.34 12.89
C HIS A 138 5.52 -9.25 13.66
N ALA A 139 6.60 -9.76 13.08
CA ALA A 139 7.94 -9.74 13.67
C ALA A 139 8.82 -8.58 13.14
N LEU A 140 8.25 -7.65 12.35
CA LEU A 140 9.01 -6.54 11.77
C LEU A 140 9.74 -5.72 12.83
N TRP A 141 9.11 -5.40 13.94
CA TRP A 141 9.69 -4.63 15.03
C TRP A 141 10.84 -5.33 15.75
N LYS A 142 10.88 -6.68 15.67
CA LYS A 142 11.97 -7.51 16.21
C LYS A 142 13.16 -7.67 15.24
N PHE A 143 13.15 -6.98 14.11
CA PHE A 143 14.17 -7.17 13.09
C PHE A 143 15.61 -7.02 13.60
N PRO A 144 15.97 -6.04 14.46
CA PRO A 144 17.32 -5.94 15.03
C PRO A 144 17.72 -7.17 15.85
N GLU A 145 16.83 -7.70 16.70
CA GLU A 145 17.08 -8.92 17.47
C GLU A 145 17.27 -10.14 16.55
N LEU A 146 16.39 -10.31 15.54
CA LEU A 146 16.46 -11.43 14.60
C LEU A 146 17.75 -11.36 13.76
N LEU A 147 18.16 -10.18 13.36
CA LEU A 147 19.40 -9.96 12.62
C LEU A 147 20.62 -10.26 13.51
N TRP A 148 20.61 -9.83 14.77
CA TRP A 148 21.66 -10.17 15.73
C TRP A 148 21.79 -11.68 15.90
N GLN A 149 20.67 -12.41 16.03
CA GLN A 149 20.68 -13.88 16.12
C GLN A 149 21.36 -14.53 14.91
N VAL A 150 21.20 -14.00 13.70
CA VAL A 150 21.90 -14.49 12.50
C VAL A 150 23.40 -14.28 12.63
N TYR A 151 23.88 -13.10 13.06
CA TYR A 151 25.30 -12.81 13.22
C TYR A 151 25.95 -13.60 14.34
N GLU A 152 25.26 -13.74 15.48
CA GLU A 152 25.77 -14.44 16.66
C GLU A 152 25.84 -15.95 16.46
N SER A 153 24.74 -16.56 16.01
CA SER A 153 24.64 -18.01 15.90
C SER A 153 25.22 -18.59 14.61
N ARG A 154 25.39 -17.75 13.57
CA ARG A 154 25.74 -18.19 12.19
C ARG A 154 24.74 -19.18 11.60
N ARG A 155 23.51 -19.23 12.13
CA ARG A 155 22.43 -20.12 11.69
C ARG A 155 21.33 -19.35 11.00
N ARG A 156 20.52 -20.07 10.23
CA ARG A 156 19.31 -19.52 9.61
C ARG A 156 18.24 -19.28 10.67
N VAL A 157 17.58 -18.14 10.63
CA VAL A 157 16.52 -17.73 11.57
C VAL A 157 15.18 -17.63 10.83
N PHE A 158 14.12 -18.19 11.39
CA PHE A 158 12.76 -18.15 10.85
C PHE A 158 11.80 -17.70 11.94
N SER A 159 11.19 -16.53 11.76
CA SER A 159 10.22 -15.94 12.67
C SER A 159 8.90 -15.67 11.93
N VAL A 160 8.15 -16.75 11.67
CA VAL A 160 6.88 -16.77 10.90
C VAL A 160 5.75 -17.42 11.71
N GLN A 161 5.78 -17.30 13.03
CA GLN A 161 4.75 -17.86 13.90
C GLN A 161 3.48 -17.02 13.85
N ASP A 162 2.31 -17.64 14.10
CA ASP A 162 1.03 -16.99 14.28
C ASP A 162 1.02 -16.22 15.62
N GLU A 163 1.73 -15.12 15.65
CA GLU A 163 1.58 -14.14 16.71
C GLU A 163 0.35 -13.28 16.40
N HIS A 164 -0.46 -13.03 17.42
CA HIS A 164 -1.49 -12.00 17.34
C HIS A 164 -0.78 -10.68 17.00
N GLY A 165 -1.18 -10.06 15.88
CA GLY A 165 -0.49 -8.89 15.39
C GLY A 165 -0.41 -7.77 16.43
N THR A 166 0.73 -7.13 16.51
CA THR A 166 1.05 -6.05 17.44
C THR A 166 1.25 -4.72 16.72
N ILE A 167 1.31 -3.64 17.48
CA ILE A 167 1.65 -2.29 17.04
C ILE A 167 2.91 -1.86 17.78
N ALA A 168 3.94 -1.49 17.05
CA ALA A 168 5.14 -0.88 17.59
C ALA A 168 5.20 0.60 17.17
N GLU A 169 5.20 1.49 18.15
CA GLU A 169 5.35 2.92 17.93
C GLU A 169 6.82 3.34 18.07
N GLY A 170 7.22 4.43 17.40
CA GLY A 170 8.57 4.98 17.55
C GLY A 170 9.69 4.17 16.86
N ILE A 171 9.37 3.28 15.92
CA ILE A 171 10.37 2.64 15.07
C ILE A 171 10.99 3.70 14.15
N PRO A 172 12.33 3.74 13.99
CA PRO A 172 13.00 4.63 13.04
C PRO A 172 12.46 4.42 11.60
N VAL A 173 12.30 5.51 10.86
CA VAL A 173 11.77 5.48 9.49
C VAL A 173 12.69 6.29 8.58
N VAL A 174 13.24 5.66 7.56
CA VAL A 174 13.91 6.35 6.45
C VAL A 174 12.93 6.56 5.33
N ARG A 175 12.63 7.83 5.04
CA ARG A 175 11.74 8.19 3.93
C ARG A 175 12.56 8.67 2.75
N GLU A 176 12.10 8.33 1.56
CA GLU A 176 12.66 8.88 0.33
C GLU A 176 12.51 10.41 0.33
N LYS A 177 13.52 11.09 -0.21
CA LYS A 177 13.44 12.53 -0.44
C LYS A 177 12.33 12.81 -1.45
N GLY A 178 11.44 13.74 -1.14
CA GLY A 178 10.34 14.10 -2.01
C GLY A 178 9.17 14.72 -1.25
N VAL A 179 8.05 14.85 -1.93
CA VAL A 179 6.85 15.51 -1.39
C VAL A 179 5.84 14.54 -0.78
N LYS A 180 6.05 13.22 -0.96
CA LYS A 180 5.09 12.17 -0.57
C LYS A 180 5.53 11.43 0.68
N ALA A 181 4.58 11.17 1.57
CA ALA A 181 4.79 10.32 2.73
C ALA A 181 3.62 9.35 2.93
N TRP A 182 3.94 8.19 3.52
CA TRP A 182 2.95 7.18 3.90
C TRP A 182 2.91 7.04 5.41
N VAL A 183 1.69 7.06 5.97
CA VAL A 183 1.44 6.89 7.39
C VAL A 183 0.51 5.71 7.59
N SER A 184 1.01 4.62 8.14
CA SER A 184 0.16 3.50 8.55
C SER A 184 -0.66 3.91 9.77
N ILE A 185 -1.98 3.95 9.64
CA ILE A 185 -2.88 4.31 10.75
C ILE A 185 -3.46 3.07 11.46
N MET A 186 -3.46 1.93 10.76
CA MET A 186 -3.95 0.66 11.28
C MET A 186 -3.35 -0.52 10.52
N TYR A 187 -3.46 -1.71 11.09
CA TYR A 187 -2.98 -2.96 10.54
C TYR A 187 -4.06 -4.05 10.62
N GLY A 188 -4.01 -5.01 9.68
CA GLY A 188 -4.95 -6.14 9.64
C GLY A 188 -6.33 -5.80 9.07
N CYS A 189 -7.19 -6.83 8.92
CA CYS A 189 -8.52 -6.66 8.36
C CYS A 189 -9.48 -7.74 8.88
N ASN A 190 -10.69 -7.34 9.30
CA ASN A 190 -11.73 -8.22 9.81
C ASN A 190 -12.79 -8.60 8.77
N ASN A 191 -12.66 -8.17 7.50
CA ASN A 191 -13.69 -8.42 6.49
C ASN A 191 -13.70 -9.87 5.98
N PHE A 192 -12.56 -10.57 5.97
CA PHE A 192 -12.46 -11.96 5.50
C PHE A 192 -13.15 -12.18 4.15
N CYS A 193 -12.94 -11.25 3.21
CA CYS A 193 -13.38 -11.45 1.83
C CYS A 193 -12.84 -12.80 1.33
N SER A 194 -13.70 -13.60 0.67
CA SER A 194 -13.40 -15.01 0.37
C SER A 194 -12.16 -15.24 -0.50
N TYR A 195 -11.73 -14.23 -1.26
CA TYR A 195 -10.55 -14.24 -2.12
C TYR A 195 -9.28 -13.68 -1.47
N CYS A 196 -9.39 -13.08 -0.27
CA CYS A 196 -8.35 -12.24 0.29
C CYS A 196 -7.49 -12.97 1.33
N ILE A 197 -6.17 -12.94 1.13
CA ILE A 197 -5.20 -13.55 2.05
C ILE A 197 -4.82 -12.62 3.23
N VAL A 198 -5.15 -11.33 3.16
CA VAL A 198 -4.71 -10.32 4.13
C VAL A 198 -5.01 -10.67 5.59
N PRO A 199 -6.23 -11.12 5.98
CA PRO A 199 -6.51 -11.49 7.37
C PRO A 199 -5.61 -12.59 7.92
N TYR A 200 -5.10 -13.45 7.05
CA TYR A 200 -4.26 -14.60 7.40
C TYR A 200 -2.77 -14.25 7.52
N VAL A 201 -2.33 -13.19 6.83
CA VAL A 201 -0.92 -12.78 6.84
C VAL A 201 -0.66 -11.50 7.64
N ARG A 202 -1.68 -10.63 7.83
CA ARG A 202 -1.57 -9.40 8.63
C ARG A 202 -2.44 -9.41 9.89
N GLY A 203 -3.24 -10.45 10.09
CA GLY A 203 -4.06 -10.64 11.28
C GLY A 203 -5.30 -9.74 11.35
N ARG A 204 -5.85 -9.62 12.54
CA ARG A 204 -7.04 -8.82 12.83
C ARG A 204 -6.76 -7.32 12.79
N GLU A 205 -7.82 -6.51 12.64
CA GLU A 205 -7.74 -5.06 12.70
C GLU A 205 -7.15 -4.57 14.03
N ARG A 206 -6.24 -3.62 13.91
CA ARG A 206 -5.57 -2.94 15.03
C ARG A 206 -5.30 -1.50 14.63
N SER A 207 -6.00 -0.57 15.28
CA SER A 207 -5.84 0.87 15.08
C SER A 207 -4.71 1.42 15.93
N ARG A 208 -3.86 2.25 15.35
CA ARG A 208 -2.86 3.02 16.11
C ARG A 208 -3.54 4.07 16.97
N ASP A 209 -2.85 4.50 18.01
CA ASP A 209 -3.31 5.60 18.85
C ASP A 209 -3.50 6.88 18.04
N PRO A 210 -4.66 7.59 18.17
CA PRO A 210 -4.90 8.81 17.41
C PRO A 210 -3.83 9.88 17.63
N GLN A 211 -3.35 10.05 18.87
CA GLN A 211 -2.33 11.07 19.16
C GLN A 211 -0.98 10.73 18.53
N ALA A 212 -0.61 9.45 18.46
CA ALA A 212 0.60 9.01 17.79
C ALA A 212 0.52 9.30 16.27
N VAL A 213 -0.64 9.02 15.64
CA VAL A 213 -0.86 9.33 14.22
C VAL A 213 -0.81 10.83 13.96
N LEU A 214 -1.50 11.63 14.79
CA LEU A 214 -1.50 13.10 14.66
C LEU A 214 -0.10 13.70 14.84
N ALA A 215 0.67 13.19 15.80
CA ALA A 215 2.06 13.62 16.01
C ALA A 215 2.93 13.32 14.80
N GLU A 216 2.81 12.11 14.21
CA GLU A 216 3.54 11.74 12.99
C GLU A 216 3.17 12.62 11.80
N VAL A 217 1.88 12.85 11.56
CA VAL A 217 1.43 13.74 10.46
C VAL A 217 1.95 15.17 10.66
N ARG A 218 1.91 15.71 11.89
CA ARG A 218 2.45 17.04 12.19
C ARG A 218 3.94 17.14 11.87
N GLN A 219 4.74 16.16 12.30
CA GLN A 219 6.16 16.10 11.98
C GLN A 219 6.42 16.06 10.47
N LEU A 220 5.59 15.33 9.70
CA LEU A 220 5.72 15.28 8.25
C LEU A 220 5.41 16.63 7.60
N VAL A 221 4.35 17.30 8.02
CA VAL A 221 4.00 18.65 7.52
C VAL A 221 5.13 19.63 7.85
N GLU A 222 5.65 19.64 9.08
CA GLU A 222 6.77 20.46 9.50
C GLU A 222 8.06 20.15 8.70
N ALA A 223 8.28 18.90 8.33
CA ALA A 223 9.39 18.47 7.47
C ALA A 223 9.19 18.81 5.98
N GLY A 224 8.04 19.39 5.59
CA GLY A 224 7.77 19.85 4.22
C GLY A 224 7.12 18.82 3.30
N TYR A 225 6.64 17.68 3.80
CA TYR A 225 5.85 16.76 3.01
C TYR A 225 4.48 17.36 2.68
N LYS A 226 4.04 17.21 1.42
CA LYS A 226 2.83 17.86 0.88
C LYS A 226 1.76 16.90 0.38
N ASP A 227 2.07 15.62 0.23
CA ASP A 227 1.10 14.58 -0.16
C ASP A 227 1.24 13.39 0.81
N ILE A 228 0.40 13.38 1.85
CA ILE A 228 0.47 12.39 2.92
C ILE A 228 -0.67 11.40 2.73
N THR A 229 -0.33 10.12 2.54
CA THR A 229 -1.34 9.06 2.35
C THR A 229 -1.46 8.21 3.61
N LEU A 230 -2.66 8.15 4.17
CA LEU A 230 -3.00 7.28 5.29
C LEU A 230 -3.23 5.86 4.79
N LEU A 231 -2.56 4.89 5.41
CA LEU A 231 -2.55 3.49 5.01
C LEU A 231 -3.18 2.59 6.07
N GLY A 232 -3.89 1.58 5.59
CA GLY A 232 -4.41 0.45 6.34
C GLY A 232 -4.88 -0.63 5.37
N GLN A 233 -5.44 -1.71 5.89
CA GLN A 233 -6.06 -2.75 5.05
C GLN A 233 -7.57 -2.53 4.91
N ASN A 234 -8.16 -1.67 5.77
CA ASN A 234 -9.50 -1.12 5.69
C ASN A 234 -9.56 0.16 6.53
N VAL A 235 -9.09 1.28 5.99
CA VAL A 235 -8.97 2.54 6.76
C VAL A 235 -10.30 3.05 7.31
N ASN A 236 -11.42 2.72 6.65
CA ASN A 236 -12.74 3.15 7.07
C ASN A 236 -13.17 2.52 8.42
N SER A 237 -12.57 1.38 8.81
CA SER A 237 -12.82 0.74 10.10
C SER A 237 -11.90 1.22 11.23
N TYR A 238 -11.01 2.20 10.96
CA TYR A 238 -10.15 2.78 11.98
C TYR A 238 -10.98 3.27 13.18
N GLY A 239 -10.52 2.90 14.35
CA GLY A 239 -11.16 3.25 15.61
C GLY A 239 -12.14 2.22 16.16
N ASN A 240 -12.62 1.25 15.35
CA ASN A 240 -13.57 0.24 15.79
C ASN A 240 -13.05 -0.69 16.90
N ASP A 241 -11.74 -0.79 17.05
CA ASP A 241 -11.05 -1.57 18.09
C ASP A 241 -10.46 -0.69 19.21
N LEU A 242 -10.69 0.61 19.16
CA LEU A 242 -10.31 1.54 20.22
C LEU A 242 -11.38 1.56 21.32
N ASP A 243 -10.97 1.67 22.58
CA ASP A 243 -11.88 1.88 23.73
C ASP A 243 -12.36 3.35 23.83
N LEU A 244 -12.51 3.99 22.67
CA LEU A 244 -12.88 5.40 22.50
C LEU A 244 -13.96 5.50 21.43
N ASP A 245 -14.92 6.41 21.61
CA ASP A 245 -15.84 6.80 20.52
C ASP A 245 -15.12 7.76 19.55
N TYR A 246 -14.16 7.20 18.83
CA TYR A 246 -13.29 7.92 17.89
C TYR A 246 -13.02 7.05 16.67
N HIS A 247 -13.45 7.55 15.51
CA HIS A 247 -13.44 6.80 14.26
C HIS A 247 -12.67 7.53 13.16
N PHE A 248 -12.54 6.90 11.99
CA PHE A 248 -11.79 7.46 10.87
C PHE A 248 -12.19 8.89 10.48
N PRO A 249 -13.49 9.26 10.43
CA PRO A 249 -13.87 10.66 10.17
C PRO A 249 -13.35 11.65 11.21
N ASP A 250 -13.24 11.23 12.49
CA ASP A 250 -12.69 12.09 13.56
C ASP A 250 -11.20 12.31 13.36
N LEU A 251 -10.47 11.25 13.03
CA LEU A 251 -9.05 11.35 12.71
C LEU A 251 -8.80 12.30 11.53
N LEU A 252 -9.59 12.20 10.47
CA LEU A 252 -9.47 13.11 9.31
C LEU A 252 -9.75 14.56 9.71
N ALA A 253 -10.79 14.81 10.52
CA ALA A 253 -11.13 16.15 11.00
C ALA A 253 -10.04 16.74 11.89
N ASP A 254 -9.38 15.93 12.72
CA ASP A 254 -8.26 16.39 13.55
C ASP A 254 -6.99 16.64 12.74
N ILE A 255 -6.69 15.80 11.75
CA ILE A 255 -5.59 16.03 10.81
C ILE A 255 -5.81 17.34 10.04
N ASP A 256 -7.04 17.62 9.59
CA ASP A 256 -7.38 18.84 8.83
C ASP A 256 -7.11 20.14 9.61
N ARG A 257 -7.04 20.08 10.95
CA ARG A 257 -6.70 21.22 11.82
C ARG A 257 -5.19 21.48 11.93
N ILE A 258 -4.34 20.60 11.44
CA ILE A 258 -2.90 20.82 11.45
C ILE A 258 -2.58 21.92 10.43
N PRO A 259 -1.93 23.02 10.84
CA PRO A 259 -1.64 24.12 9.91
C PRO A 259 -0.56 23.71 8.90
N GLY A 260 -0.71 24.17 7.66
CA GLY A 260 0.25 23.91 6.59
C GLY A 260 -0.41 23.84 5.21
N GLU A 261 0.40 23.65 4.17
CA GLU A 261 -0.07 23.48 2.80
C GLU A 261 0.27 22.04 2.35
N TYR A 262 -0.70 21.14 2.47
CA TYR A 262 -0.54 19.72 2.16
C TYR A 262 -1.88 19.09 1.76
N LEU A 263 -1.81 17.88 1.20
CA LEU A 263 -2.94 17.02 0.89
C LEU A 263 -2.90 15.76 1.74
N ILE A 264 -4.05 15.38 2.25
CA ILE A 264 -4.28 14.06 2.89
C ILE A 264 -5.04 13.17 1.92
N ARG A 265 -4.48 11.99 1.69
CA ARG A 265 -5.13 10.90 0.96
C ARG A 265 -5.27 9.68 1.84
N PHE A 266 -6.12 8.77 1.45
CA PHE A 266 -6.21 7.46 2.07
C PHE A 266 -6.54 6.39 1.04
N MET A 267 -6.10 5.17 1.33
CA MET A 267 -6.30 4.02 0.45
C MET A 267 -6.90 2.85 1.23
N SER A 268 -7.39 1.83 0.49
CA SER A 268 -7.92 0.60 1.07
C SER A 268 -9.22 0.81 1.87
N SER A 269 -10.17 1.53 1.26
CA SER A 269 -11.53 1.66 1.78
C SER A 269 -12.36 0.40 1.52
N HIS A 270 -13.40 0.20 2.34
CA HIS A 270 -14.39 -0.85 2.12
C HIS A 270 -15.80 -0.25 2.15
N PRO A 271 -16.66 -0.50 1.13
CA PRO A 271 -17.99 0.11 1.05
C PRO A 271 -18.86 -0.11 2.29
N LYS A 272 -18.76 -1.27 2.93
CA LYS A 272 -19.49 -1.56 4.18
C LYS A 272 -19.22 -0.56 5.30
N ASP A 273 -18.00 -0.03 5.37
CA ASP A 273 -17.54 0.85 6.44
C ASP A 273 -17.44 2.32 6.01
N ALA A 274 -17.75 2.60 4.73
CA ALA A 274 -17.89 3.97 4.23
C ALA A 274 -19.23 4.55 4.68
N THR A 275 -19.21 5.74 5.28
CA THR A 275 -20.40 6.37 5.85
C THR A 275 -20.64 7.77 5.29
N PRO A 276 -21.89 8.28 5.29
CA PRO A 276 -22.18 9.67 4.95
C PRO A 276 -21.31 10.66 5.74
N ARG A 277 -21.09 10.43 7.05
CA ARG A 277 -20.23 11.26 7.89
C ARG A 277 -18.80 11.37 7.35
N LEU A 278 -18.24 10.29 6.83
CA LEU A 278 -16.91 10.33 6.18
C LEU A 278 -16.91 11.31 5.00
N PHE A 279 -17.93 11.22 4.15
CA PHE A 279 -18.02 12.07 2.96
C PHE A 279 -18.27 13.54 3.31
N ASP A 280 -19.05 13.81 4.37
CA ASP A 280 -19.29 15.17 4.87
C ASP A 280 -18.00 15.79 5.41
N VAL A 281 -17.19 15.02 6.16
CA VAL A 281 -15.87 15.46 6.64
C VAL A 281 -14.93 15.73 5.46
N MET A 282 -14.87 14.83 4.48
CA MET A 282 -14.06 15.04 3.27
C MET A 282 -14.50 16.31 2.51
N ALA A 283 -15.82 16.53 2.38
CA ALA A 283 -16.36 17.69 1.69
C ALA A 283 -15.99 19.01 2.38
N ALA A 284 -16.03 19.03 3.72
CA ALA A 284 -15.74 20.21 4.53
C ALA A 284 -14.24 20.50 4.69
N SER A 285 -13.38 19.48 4.53
CA SER A 285 -11.93 19.60 4.75
C SER A 285 -11.25 20.41 3.67
N SER A 286 -10.23 21.18 4.05
CA SER A 286 -9.32 21.90 3.16
C SER A 286 -8.09 21.07 2.73
N HIS A 287 -7.75 20.02 3.46
CA HIS A 287 -6.56 19.21 3.21
C HIS A 287 -6.89 17.80 2.69
N VAL A 288 -8.06 17.24 3.04
CA VAL A 288 -8.45 15.91 2.53
C VAL A 288 -8.82 16.01 1.05
N ALA A 289 -8.03 15.35 0.22
CA ALA A 289 -8.19 15.34 -1.22
C ALA A 289 -9.58 14.83 -1.65
N LYS A 290 -10.20 15.51 -2.63
CA LYS A 290 -11.49 15.08 -3.21
C LYS A 290 -11.30 13.90 -4.16
N GLN A 291 -10.68 12.86 -3.62
CA GLN A 291 -10.41 11.57 -4.25
C GLN A 291 -10.91 10.46 -3.32
N LEU A 292 -11.71 9.56 -3.84
CA LEU A 292 -12.19 8.39 -3.10
C LEU A 292 -11.84 7.11 -3.86
N HIS A 293 -11.01 6.27 -3.26
CA HIS A 293 -10.80 4.91 -3.73
C HIS A 293 -11.73 3.98 -2.94
N LEU A 294 -12.77 3.46 -3.61
CA LEU A 294 -13.83 2.66 -2.97
C LEU A 294 -14.04 1.34 -3.73
N PRO A 295 -13.26 0.28 -3.41
CA PRO A 295 -13.29 -1.00 -4.11
C PRO A 295 -14.66 -1.70 -4.05
N PHE A 296 -15.38 -1.79 -5.17
CA PHE A 296 -16.67 -2.49 -5.24
C PHE A 296 -16.54 -3.97 -5.63
N GLN A 297 -15.47 -4.36 -6.30
CA GLN A 297 -15.05 -5.71 -6.69
C GLN A 297 -15.96 -6.39 -7.72
N SER A 298 -17.29 -6.37 -7.59
CA SER A 298 -18.27 -6.91 -8.53
C SER A 298 -19.57 -6.09 -8.51
N GLY A 299 -20.23 -5.97 -9.64
CA GLY A 299 -21.52 -5.29 -9.78
C GLY A 299 -22.73 -6.21 -9.59
N ASN A 300 -22.53 -7.49 -9.26
CA ASN A 300 -23.60 -8.47 -9.10
C ASN A 300 -23.73 -8.92 -7.63
N ASP A 301 -24.95 -8.90 -7.08
CA ASP A 301 -25.22 -9.17 -5.66
C ASP A 301 -24.91 -10.63 -5.24
N ARG A 302 -25.11 -11.61 -6.12
CA ARG A 302 -24.74 -13.00 -5.83
C ARG A 302 -23.24 -13.14 -5.71
N VAL A 303 -22.49 -12.55 -6.65
CA VAL A 303 -21.03 -12.57 -6.64
C VAL A 303 -20.48 -11.84 -5.42
N LEU A 304 -21.03 -10.67 -5.07
CA LEU A 304 -20.66 -9.93 -3.85
C LEU A 304 -20.89 -10.77 -2.59
N LYS A 305 -22.00 -11.50 -2.52
CA LYS A 305 -22.30 -12.41 -1.40
C LYS A 305 -21.27 -13.54 -1.30
N GLU A 306 -20.92 -14.17 -2.42
CA GLU A 306 -19.88 -15.22 -2.47
C GLU A 306 -18.48 -14.67 -2.14
N MET A 307 -18.20 -13.42 -2.51
CA MET A 307 -17.00 -12.69 -2.11
C MET A 307 -16.98 -12.29 -0.62
N ASN A 308 -18.09 -12.52 0.13
CA ASN A 308 -18.30 -12.05 1.53
C ASN A 308 -18.21 -10.53 1.68
N ARG A 309 -18.77 -9.78 0.71
CA ARG A 309 -18.64 -8.30 0.69
C ARG A 309 -19.67 -7.56 1.56
N ARG A 310 -20.76 -8.18 2.00
CA ARG A 310 -21.76 -7.67 2.96
C ARG A 310 -22.41 -6.33 2.58
N TYR A 311 -22.55 -6.04 1.29
CA TYR A 311 -23.33 -4.95 0.73
C TYR A 311 -23.84 -5.38 -0.65
N THR A 312 -24.86 -4.66 -1.14
CA THR A 312 -25.44 -4.88 -2.47
C THR A 312 -24.97 -3.81 -3.46
N ARG A 313 -25.19 -4.07 -4.75
CA ARG A 313 -25.00 -3.09 -5.82
C ARG A 313 -25.72 -1.77 -5.49
N GLN A 314 -27.01 -1.83 -5.07
CA GLN A 314 -27.80 -0.63 -4.77
C GLN A 314 -27.20 0.14 -3.61
N GLN A 315 -26.79 -0.51 -2.54
CA GLN A 315 -26.14 0.17 -1.41
C GLN A 315 -24.83 0.84 -1.83
N TYR A 316 -24.06 0.24 -2.73
CA TYR A 316 -22.89 0.86 -3.30
C TYR A 316 -23.21 2.13 -4.11
N LEU A 317 -24.23 2.05 -4.98
CA LEU A 317 -24.70 3.19 -5.77
C LEU A 317 -25.19 4.34 -4.87
N ASP A 318 -25.93 4.03 -3.79
CA ASP A 318 -26.41 5.02 -2.83
C ASP A 318 -25.25 5.77 -2.17
N LEU A 319 -24.19 5.05 -1.76
CA LEU A 319 -22.96 5.64 -1.21
C LEU A 319 -22.26 6.56 -2.21
N VAL A 320 -22.07 6.08 -3.44
CA VAL A 320 -21.39 6.85 -4.49
C VAL A 320 -22.20 8.10 -4.86
N ASN A 321 -23.51 7.98 -5.00
CA ASN A 321 -24.40 9.09 -5.31
C ASN A 321 -24.39 10.14 -4.20
N TYR A 322 -24.35 9.71 -2.94
CA TYR A 322 -24.19 10.62 -1.81
C TYR A 322 -22.84 11.36 -1.88
N ALA A 323 -21.75 10.61 -2.03
CA ALA A 323 -20.40 11.18 -2.11
C ALA A 323 -20.26 12.21 -3.25
N LYS A 324 -20.77 11.91 -4.44
CA LYS A 324 -20.75 12.82 -5.59
C LYS A 324 -21.63 14.08 -5.37
N ARG A 325 -22.73 13.94 -4.63
CA ARG A 325 -23.61 15.06 -4.31
C ARG A 325 -22.95 16.06 -3.36
N VAL A 326 -22.25 15.57 -2.31
CA VAL A 326 -21.62 16.44 -1.32
C VAL A 326 -20.23 16.93 -1.77
N MET A 327 -19.61 16.26 -2.73
CA MET A 327 -18.30 16.61 -3.30
C MET A 327 -18.41 16.71 -4.84
N PRO A 328 -18.92 17.81 -5.39
CA PRO A 328 -18.91 18.03 -6.84
C PRO A 328 -17.48 17.96 -7.39
N GLY A 329 -17.27 17.15 -8.44
CA GLY A 329 -15.94 16.94 -9.02
C GLY A 329 -15.09 15.87 -8.30
N LEU A 330 -15.67 15.12 -7.37
CA LEU A 330 -15.03 13.97 -6.74
C LEU A 330 -14.41 13.03 -7.79
N VAL A 331 -13.12 12.71 -7.62
CA VAL A 331 -12.45 11.67 -8.39
C VAL A 331 -12.70 10.33 -7.73
N LEU A 332 -13.32 9.42 -8.45
CA LEU A 332 -13.68 8.10 -7.93
C LEU A 332 -12.88 7.01 -8.63
N THR A 333 -12.21 6.18 -7.83
CA THR A 333 -11.47 5.02 -8.31
C THR A 333 -11.90 3.76 -7.55
N SER A 334 -11.68 2.58 -8.14
CA SER A 334 -12.09 1.32 -7.53
C SER A 334 -11.24 0.15 -7.99
N ASP A 335 -11.35 -0.97 -7.25
CA ASP A 335 -10.85 -2.29 -7.67
C ASP A 335 -11.99 -3.15 -8.17
N VAL A 336 -11.72 -3.94 -9.21
CA VAL A 336 -12.66 -4.87 -9.84
C VAL A 336 -12.00 -6.21 -10.11
N ILE A 337 -12.67 -7.28 -9.72
CA ILE A 337 -12.27 -8.66 -10.02
C ILE A 337 -13.30 -9.27 -10.96
N ILE A 338 -12.87 -9.65 -12.16
CA ILE A 338 -13.66 -10.39 -13.15
C ILE A 338 -13.29 -11.88 -13.10
N GLY A 339 -14.26 -12.75 -13.37
CA GLY A 339 -14.05 -14.19 -13.39
C GLY A 339 -13.84 -14.79 -12.01
N PHE A 340 -14.52 -14.24 -10.99
CA PHE A 340 -14.60 -14.88 -9.68
C PHE A 340 -15.16 -16.31 -9.82
N PRO A 341 -14.74 -17.30 -8.99
CA PRO A 341 -15.21 -18.68 -9.14
C PRO A 341 -16.74 -18.79 -9.19
N GLY A 342 -17.24 -19.42 -10.24
CA GLY A 342 -18.67 -19.58 -10.49
C GLY A 342 -19.40 -18.33 -11.00
N GLU A 343 -18.68 -17.23 -11.32
CA GLU A 343 -19.27 -16.07 -12.02
C GLU A 343 -19.64 -16.45 -13.44
N THR A 344 -20.82 -16.00 -13.89
CA THR A 344 -21.30 -16.16 -15.27
C THR A 344 -21.02 -14.90 -16.09
N GLU A 345 -21.11 -15.01 -17.42
CA GLU A 345 -20.98 -13.85 -18.32
C GLU A 345 -22.01 -12.75 -18.00
N ALA A 346 -23.26 -13.11 -17.74
CA ALA A 346 -24.30 -12.14 -17.40
C ALA A 346 -23.96 -11.37 -16.14
N GLU A 347 -23.42 -12.02 -15.12
CA GLU A 347 -23.01 -11.39 -13.87
C GLU A 347 -21.75 -10.50 -14.04
N ALA A 348 -20.84 -10.91 -14.91
CA ALA A 348 -19.72 -10.07 -15.30
C ALA A 348 -20.19 -8.81 -16.05
N MET A 349 -21.23 -8.92 -16.89
CA MET A 349 -21.83 -7.76 -17.55
C MET A 349 -22.59 -6.84 -16.59
N ASP A 350 -23.15 -7.34 -15.48
CA ASP A 350 -23.65 -6.48 -14.39
C ASP A 350 -22.53 -5.60 -13.82
N THR A 351 -21.31 -6.14 -13.71
CA THR A 351 -20.13 -5.37 -13.29
C THR A 351 -19.79 -4.29 -14.31
N VAL A 352 -19.80 -4.61 -15.61
CA VAL A 352 -19.57 -3.62 -16.69
C VAL A 352 -20.63 -2.53 -16.65
N SER A 353 -21.90 -2.87 -16.48
CA SER A 353 -23.00 -1.89 -16.41
C SER A 353 -22.89 -0.97 -15.18
N LEU A 354 -22.39 -1.46 -14.05
CA LEU A 354 -22.12 -0.63 -12.88
C LEU A 354 -21.00 0.40 -13.17
N VAL A 355 -19.98 0.00 -13.92
CA VAL A 355 -18.89 0.91 -14.33
C VAL A 355 -19.41 2.03 -15.23
N GLU A 356 -20.29 1.71 -16.18
CA GLU A 356 -20.95 2.69 -17.05
C GLU A 356 -21.84 3.65 -16.25
N GLU A 357 -22.63 3.14 -15.30
CA GLU A 357 -23.55 3.92 -14.47
C GLU A 357 -22.80 4.87 -13.51
N VAL A 358 -21.78 4.39 -12.86
CA VAL A 358 -20.99 5.17 -11.90
C VAL A 358 -20.07 6.18 -12.59
N GLY A 359 -19.41 5.81 -13.68
CA GLY A 359 -18.45 6.66 -14.37
C GLY A 359 -17.18 6.88 -13.54
N PHE A 360 -16.40 5.83 -13.35
CA PHE A 360 -15.13 5.90 -12.61
C PHE A 360 -14.05 6.61 -13.41
N ASP A 361 -13.23 7.36 -12.70
CA ASP A 361 -12.04 8.02 -13.29
C ASP A 361 -10.96 6.99 -13.67
N ALA A 362 -10.75 5.99 -12.83
CA ALA A 362 -9.87 4.87 -13.09
C ALA A 362 -10.30 3.63 -12.31
N LEU A 363 -10.00 2.45 -12.86
CA LEU A 363 -10.18 1.17 -12.20
C LEU A 363 -8.85 0.42 -12.16
N PHE A 364 -8.61 -0.27 -11.03
CA PHE A 364 -7.63 -1.33 -10.95
C PHE A 364 -8.36 -2.65 -11.20
N THR A 365 -8.12 -3.25 -12.35
CA THR A 365 -8.88 -4.38 -12.86
C THR A 365 -8.05 -5.65 -12.84
N PHE A 366 -8.65 -6.74 -12.39
CA PHE A 366 -7.99 -8.03 -12.25
C PHE A 366 -8.89 -9.15 -12.76
N ILE A 367 -8.30 -10.14 -13.44
CA ILE A 367 -8.93 -11.46 -13.56
C ILE A 367 -8.62 -12.20 -12.27
N TYR A 368 -9.62 -12.86 -11.69
CA TYR A 368 -9.43 -13.62 -10.46
C TYR A 368 -8.26 -14.60 -10.57
N SER A 369 -7.41 -14.55 -9.55
CA SER A 369 -6.27 -15.46 -9.37
C SER A 369 -6.36 -16.12 -8.00
N PRO A 370 -6.42 -17.46 -7.91
CA PRO A 370 -6.61 -18.17 -6.65
C PRO A 370 -5.41 -17.94 -5.71
N ARG A 371 -5.70 -17.67 -4.43
CA ARG A 371 -4.69 -17.56 -3.37
C ARG A 371 -4.82 -18.78 -2.45
N PRO A 372 -3.79 -19.64 -2.37
CA PRO A 372 -3.82 -20.80 -1.48
C PRO A 372 -4.17 -20.40 -0.04
N GLY A 373 -5.05 -21.17 0.59
CA GLY A 373 -5.53 -20.89 1.94
C GLY A 373 -6.76 -19.97 2.03
N THR A 374 -7.19 -19.35 0.93
CA THR A 374 -8.44 -18.59 0.89
C THR A 374 -9.65 -19.46 0.54
N LYS A 375 -10.84 -19.06 1.01
CA LYS A 375 -12.08 -19.79 0.72
C LYS A 375 -12.36 -19.89 -0.79
N ALA A 376 -12.16 -18.81 -1.54
CA ALA A 376 -12.42 -18.77 -2.96
C ALA A 376 -11.51 -19.69 -3.78
N ALA A 377 -10.29 -19.99 -3.31
CA ALA A 377 -9.39 -20.90 -3.98
C ALA A 377 -9.88 -22.36 -4.02
N ALA A 378 -10.81 -22.72 -3.13
CA ALA A 378 -11.43 -24.06 -3.07
C ALA A 378 -12.81 -24.12 -3.77
N MET A 379 -13.30 -23.01 -4.31
CA MET A 379 -14.60 -22.97 -5.01
C MET A 379 -14.50 -23.56 -6.42
N PRO A 380 -15.56 -24.24 -6.90
CA PRO A 380 -15.64 -24.66 -8.31
C PRO A 380 -15.59 -23.46 -9.25
N ASP A 381 -14.77 -23.54 -10.27
CA ASP A 381 -14.57 -22.49 -11.27
C ASP A 381 -14.73 -23.05 -12.68
N PRO A 382 -15.99 -23.10 -13.20
CA PRO A 382 -16.27 -23.71 -14.48
C PRO A 382 -15.88 -22.84 -15.68
N ALA A 383 -15.74 -21.52 -15.50
CA ALA A 383 -15.39 -20.61 -16.57
C ALA A 383 -13.91 -20.75 -16.98
N THR A 384 -13.67 -20.87 -18.27
CA THR A 384 -12.34 -20.96 -18.83
C THR A 384 -11.62 -19.60 -18.75
N ARG A 385 -10.28 -19.60 -18.78
CA ARG A 385 -9.50 -18.37 -18.82
C ARG A 385 -9.84 -17.52 -20.07
N ALA A 386 -10.15 -18.16 -21.20
CA ALA A 386 -10.50 -17.44 -22.44
C ALA A 386 -11.85 -16.71 -22.32
N GLU A 387 -12.82 -17.30 -21.63
CA GLU A 387 -14.11 -16.64 -21.35
C GLU A 387 -13.91 -15.45 -20.43
N LYS A 388 -13.20 -15.63 -19.32
CA LYS A 388 -12.88 -14.55 -18.38
C LYS A 388 -12.11 -13.42 -19.05
N GLN A 389 -11.21 -13.73 -19.98
CA GLN A 389 -10.47 -12.71 -20.74
C GLN A 389 -11.42 -11.89 -21.61
N LYS A 390 -12.42 -12.48 -22.27
CA LYS A 390 -13.41 -11.73 -23.06
C LYS A 390 -14.22 -10.76 -22.19
N TRP A 391 -14.65 -11.21 -21.00
CA TRP A 391 -15.38 -10.35 -20.07
C TRP A 391 -14.51 -9.19 -19.58
N PHE A 392 -13.25 -9.50 -19.28
CA PHE A 392 -12.25 -8.52 -18.87
C PHE A 392 -11.95 -7.48 -19.96
N ASP A 393 -11.81 -7.92 -21.21
CA ASP A 393 -11.57 -7.02 -22.35
C ASP A 393 -12.74 -6.05 -22.54
N ARG A 394 -14.00 -6.53 -22.35
CA ARG A 394 -15.18 -5.66 -22.38
C ARG A 394 -15.17 -4.61 -21.27
N LEU A 395 -14.79 -5.00 -20.05
CA LEU A 395 -14.63 -4.06 -18.93
C LEU A 395 -13.58 -2.99 -19.26
N LEU A 396 -12.43 -3.40 -19.79
CA LEU A 396 -11.34 -2.47 -20.14
C LEU A 396 -11.76 -1.49 -21.25
N GLU A 397 -12.50 -1.94 -22.26
CA GLU A 397 -13.02 -1.08 -23.32
C GLU A 397 -13.90 0.04 -22.74
N VAL A 398 -14.84 -0.31 -21.88
CA VAL A 398 -15.75 0.65 -21.24
C VAL A 398 -14.97 1.63 -20.36
N GLN A 399 -14.07 1.13 -19.51
CA GLN A 399 -13.29 1.99 -18.62
C GLN A 399 -12.36 2.93 -19.39
N ASN A 400 -11.68 2.45 -20.42
CA ASN A 400 -10.79 3.29 -21.22
C ASN A 400 -11.53 4.44 -21.90
N ASN A 401 -12.72 4.16 -22.46
CA ASN A 401 -13.57 5.16 -23.08
C ASN A 401 -14.05 6.20 -22.03
N MET A 402 -14.41 5.73 -20.82
CA MET A 402 -14.83 6.61 -19.73
C MET A 402 -13.68 7.51 -19.25
N SER A 403 -12.50 6.93 -19.00
CA SER A 403 -11.32 7.70 -18.58
C SER A 403 -10.93 8.75 -19.60
N ALA A 404 -10.91 8.39 -20.90
CA ALA A 404 -10.62 9.35 -21.98
C ALA A 404 -11.62 10.50 -22.01
N LYS A 405 -12.92 10.22 -21.87
CA LYS A 405 -13.99 11.24 -21.81
C LYS A 405 -13.82 12.17 -20.61
N LEU A 406 -13.56 11.62 -19.42
CA LEU A 406 -13.36 12.39 -18.20
C LEU A 406 -12.11 13.27 -18.28
N HIS A 407 -11.01 12.77 -18.83
CA HIS A 407 -9.79 13.55 -19.03
C HIS A 407 -9.99 14.66 -20.07
N ALA A 408 -10.66 14.38 -21.18
CA ALA A 408 -10.96 15.39 -22.21
C ALA A 408 -11.73 16.59 -21.66
N ALA A 409 -12.56 16.38 -20.63
CA ALA A 409 -13.32 17.46 -19.98
C ALA A 409 -12.45 18.48 -19.20
N TYR A 410 -11.15 18.20 -19.02
CA TYR A 410 -10.19 19.10 -18.39
C TYR A 410 -9.48 20.03 -19.39
N VAL A 411 -9.48 19.69 -20.67
CA VAL A 411 -8.82 20.51 -21.70
C VAL A 411 -9.45 21.91 -21.73
N GLY A 412 -8.59 22.92 -21.70
CA GLY A 412 -8.98 24.35 -21.64
C GLY A 412 -9.26 24.86 -20.22
N LYS A 413 -9.12 24.03 -19.18
CA LYS A 413 -9.25 24.44 -17.78
C LYS A 413 -7.90 24.65 -17.12
N THR A 414 -7.85 25.53 -16.14
CA THR A 414 -6.73 25.63 -15.19
C THR A 414 -6.99 24.71 -14.01
N VAL A 415 -5.99 23.90 -13.64
CA VAL A 415 -6.05 23.00 -12.50
C VAL A 415 -4.86 23.23 -11.57
N ARG A 416 -5.10 23.19 -10.27
CA ARG A 416 -4.03 23.19 -9.28
C ARG A 416 -3.43 21.80 -9.15
N VAL A 417 -2.10 21.71 -9.17
CA VAL A 417 -1.36 20.47 -9.09
C VAL A 417 -0.23 20.57 -8.06
N LEU A 418 0.17 19.45 -7.49
CA LEU A 418 1.46 19.29 -6.80
C LEU A 418 2.47 18.72 -7.80
N VAL A 419 3.55 19.43 -8.06
CA VAL A 419 4.64 18.95 -8.92
C VAL A 419 5.47 17.95 -8.12
N ASP A 420 5.46 16.68 -8.53
CA ASP A 420 5.98 15.58 -7.72
C ASP A 420 7.28 14.95 -8.25
N GLY A 421 7.74 15.38 -9.42
CA GLY A 421 9.00 14.85 -9.96
C GLY A 421 9.28 15.22 -11.42
N GLU A 422 10.33 14.59 -11.95
CA GLU A 422 10.70 14.68 -13.35
C GLU A 422 9.94 13.62 -14.18
N SER A 423 9.78 13.90 -15.47
CA SER A 423 9.19 13.00 -16.47
C SER A 423 10.26 12.61 -17.50
N ASP A 424 10.17 11.40 -18.04
CA ASP A 424 11.00 10.95 -19.16
C ASP A 424 10.55 11.54 -20.52
N ASP A 425 9.46 12.31 -20.54
CA ASP A 425 8.92 12.96 -21.72
C ASP A 425 9.67 14.29 -21.97
N PRO A 426 10.44 14.43 -23.08
CA PRO A 426 11.21 15.64 -23.33
C PRO A 426 10.34 16.90 -23.56
N GLU A 427 9.12 16.73 -24.04
CA GLU A 427 8.18 17.84 -24.26
C GLU A 427 7.52 18.29 -22.96
N TYR A 428 7.31 17.35 -22.02
CA TYR A 428 6.69 17.57 -20.71
C TYR A 428 7.62 17.07 -19.62
N PRO A 429 8.68 17.82 -19.27
CA PRO A 429 9.77 17.32 -18.44
C PRO A 429 9.39 17.09 -16.96
N LEU A 430 8.20 17.51 -16.52
CA LEU A 430 7.75 17.38 -15.15
C LEU A 430 6.50 16.52 -15.03
N THR A 431 6.41 15.78 -13.93
CA THR A 431 5.20 15.12 -13.46
C THR A 431 4.57 15.90 -12.32
N SER A 432 3.25 15.87 -12.28
CA SER A 432 2.48 16.47 -11.20
C SER A 432 1.15 15.73 -11.01
N ARG A 433 0.50 16.02 -9.91
CA ARG A 433 -0.81 15.43 -9.57
C ARG A 433 -1.81 16.49 -9.18
N THR A 434 -3.03 16.39 -9.73
CA THR A 434 -4.15 17.18 -9.24
C THR A 434 -4.54 16.75 -7.81
N GLU A 435 -5.39 17.51 -7.13
CA GLU A 435 -6.02 17.10 -5.88
C GLU A 435 -6.65 15.71 -6.01
N GLY A 436 -7.38 15.43 -7.10
CA GLY A 436 -7.96 14.11 -7.41
C GLY A 436 -6.96 13.04 -7.84
N ASN A 437 -5.65 13.30 -7.72
CA ASN A 437 -4.55 12.38 -8.07
C ASN A 437 -4.43 12.03 -9.57
N ARG A 438 -5.03 12.82 -10.47
CA ARG A 438 -4.79 12.64 -11.91
C ARG A 438 -3.37 13.07 -12.25
N LEU A 439 -2.70 12.24 -13.06
CA LEU A 439 -1.39 12.57 -13.59
C LEU A 439 -1.52 13.76 -14.55
N VAL A 440 -0.70 14.78 -14.34
CA VAL A 440 -0.52 15.89 -15.26
C VAL A 440 0.96 15.97 -15.62
N ARG A 441 1.27 15.79 -16.89
CA ARG A 441 2.59 16.05 -17.43
C ARG A 441 2.64 17.51 -17.86
N LEU A 442 3.64 18.25 -17.39
CA LEU A 442 3.63 19.69 -17.59
C LEU A 442 4.96 20.24 -18.13
N LYS A 443 4.85 21.30 -18.91
CA LYS A 443 5.97 22.15 -19.26
C LYS A 443 6.17 23.18 -18.15
N GLY A 444 7.38 23.26 -17.61
CA GLY A 444 7.70 24.19 -16.53
C GLY A 444 9.16 24.07 -16.09
N ASP A 445 9.55 24.94 -15.19
CA ASP A 445 10.88 24.93 -14.60
C ASP A 445 10.98 23.84 -13.52
N LYS A 446 12.12 23.15 -13.43
CA LYS A 446 12.40 22.14 -12.39
C LYS A 446 12.30 22.70 -10.96
N ALA A 447 12.45 24.01 -10.78
CA ALA A 447 12.25 24.67 -9.51
C ALA A 447 10.81 24.52 -8.95
N LEU A 448 9.85 24.14 -9.78
CA LEU A 448 8.49 23.82 -9.37
C LEU A 448 8.37 22.48 -8.63
N ILE A 449 9.34 21.60 -8.73
CA ILE A 449 9.30 20.29 -8.03
C ILE A 449 9.18 20.54 -6.53
N GLY A 450 8.18 19.91 -5.92
CA GLY A 450 7.84 20.09 -4.52
C GLY A 450 6.89 21.26 -4.24
N GLN A 451 6.39 21.94 -5.25
CA GLN A 451 5.47 23.07 -5.08
C GLN A 451 4.08 22.79 -5.66
N PHE A 452 3.08 23.46 -5.10
CA PHE A 452 1.78 23.57 -5.76
C PHE A 452 1.88 24.64 -6.86
N ALA A 453 1.31 24.34 -8.02
CA ALA A 453 1.28 25.23 -9.16
C ALA A 453 -0.09 25.16 -9.87
N ASP A 454 -0.46 26.23 -10.53
CA ASP A 454 -1.59 26.23 -11.44
C ASP A 454 -1.13 25.89 -12.84
N VAL A 455 -1.88 25.00 -13.52
CA VAL A 455 -1.54 24.46 -14.85
C VAL A 455 -2.72 24.63 -15.79
N ALA A 456 -2.47 25.28 -16.92
CA ALA A 456 -3.42 25.34 -18.03
C ALA A 456 -3.35 24.02 -18.81
N VAL A 457 -4.45 23.24 -18.79
CA VAL A 457 -4.52 21.93 -19.46
C VAL A 457 -4.73 22.16 -20.96
N THR A 458 -3.76 21.74 -21.77
CA THR A 458 -3.74 21.90 -23.23
C THR A 458 -4.12 20.63 -23.98
N GLY A 459 -4.03 19.46 -23.33
CA GLY A 459 -4.33 18.16 -23.94
C GLY A 459 -4.60 17.07 -22.93
N SER A 460 -5.08 15.93 -23.42
CA SER A 460 -5.32 14.74 -22.59
C SER A 460 -5.25 13.45 -23.40
N ASN A 461 -4.99 12.34 -22.71
CA ASN A 461 -5.24 11.00 -23.21
C ASN A 461 -5.95 10.17 -22.12
N THR A 462 -6.10 8.86 -22.31
CA THR A 462 -6.74 7.96 -21.35
C THR A 462 -6.04 7.96 -19.97
N TRP A 463 -4.72 8.27 -19.92
CA TRP A 463 -3.89 8.06 -18.73
C TRP A 463 -3.40 9.34 -18.07
N ALA A 464 -3.36 10.45 -18.80
CA ALA A 464 -2.76 11.69 -18.33
C ALA A 464 -3.40 12.93 -18.96
N LEU A 465 -3.28 14.05 -18.25
CA LEU A 465 -3.45 15.39 -18.75
C LEU A 465 -2.09 15.96 -19.15
N TYR A 466 -2.11 16.93 -20.05
CA TYR A 466 -0.92 17.67 -20.52
C TYR A 466 -1.18 19.16 -20.36
N GLY A 467 -0.19 19.91 -19.91
CA GLY A 467 -0.39 21.35 -19.72
C GLY A 467 0.89 22.13 -19.51
N GLU A 468 0.73 23.42 -19.26
CA GLU A 468 1.80 24.38 -19.03
C GLU A 468 1.52 25.14 -17.73
N ALA A 469 2.58 25.38 -16.93
CA ALA A 469 2.46 26.20 -15.72
C ALA A 469 2.09 27.64 -16.10
N VAL A 470 1.15 28.25 -15.34
CA VAL A 470 0.65 29.60 -15.55
C VAL A 470 1.05 30.55 -14.44
#